data_a2e06855839885b6101fc0ad66fca76c
#
_entry.id   a2e06855839885b6101fc0ad66fca76c
#
_cell.length_a   1.000
_cell.length_b   1.000
_cell.length_c   1.000
_cell.angle_alpha   90.00
_cell.angle_beta   90.00
_cell.angle_gamma   90.00
#
_symmetry.space_group_name_H-M   'P 1'
#
loop_
_entity.id
_entity.type
_entity.pdbx_description
1 polymer ?
#
loop_
_entity_poly.entity_id
_entity_poly.type
_entity_poly.pdbx_seq_one_letter_code
_entity_poly.pdbx_strand_id
1 'polypeptide(L)'
;MRKHWVWMSILLLLVALALSPTLLAKDWVYLGNAHADGSTDHDTIRVSTNQAFHAIQLRVNGGAVDFERVVVHYGGGGKDELAVREHVGSGDKTDEIKLPGDHRTVESVEIWYAKEKLTQRPEIQLYAAR
;
A
#
# COMPACT_ATOMS: atom_id res chain seq x y z
N MET A 1 -21.54 29.94 44.70
CA MET A 1 -20.64 30.72 43.85
C MET A 1 -19.37 30.02 43.47
N ARG A 2 -18.74 29.36 44.39
CA ARG A 2 -17.49 28.65 44.11
C ARG A 2 -17.63 27.45 43.17
N LYS A 3 -18.82 26.88 43.05
CA LYS A 3 -19.10 25.72 42.19
C LYS A 3 -18.97 26.01 40.69
N HIS A 4 -19.12 27.24 40.28
CA HIS A 4 -19.07 27.64 38.86
C HIS A 4 -17.68 27.56 38.26
N TRP A 5 -16.65 27.71 39.07
CA TRP A 5 -15.27 27.72 38.64
C TRP A 5 -14.79 26.33 38.21
N VAL A 6 -15.27 25.31 38.91
CA VAL A 6 -14.93 23.91 38.61
C VAL A 6 -15.50 23.48 37.27
N TRP A 7 -16.70 23.95 36.96
CA TRP A 7 -17.36 23.63 35.70
C TRP A 7 -16.64 24.23 34.50
N MET A 8 -16.18 25.46 34.61
CA MET A 8 -15.42 26.13 33.56
C MET A 8 -14.10 25.43 33.25
N SER A 9 -13.43 24.91 34.29
CA SER A 9 -12.17 24.17 34.12
C SER A 9 -12.37 22.85 33.38
N ILE A 10 -13.46 22.15 33.64
CA ILE A 10 -13.79 20.88 32.96
C ILE A 10 -14.11 21.14 31.48
N LEU A 11 -14.84 22.22 31.18
CA LEU A 11 -15.14 22.61 29.81
C LEU A 11 -13.90 22.93 28.98
N LEU A 12 -12.93 23.60 29.59
CA LEU A 12 -11.65 23.92 28.96
C LEU A 12 -10.86 22.65 28.61
N LEU A 13 -10.86 21.66 29.47
CA LEU A 13 -10.22 20.37 29.24
C LEU A 13 -10.84 19.61 28.08
N LEU A 14 -12.17 19.61 27.96
CA LEU A 14 -12.89 18.98 26.86
C LEU A 14 -12.59 19.64 25.51
N VAL A 15 -12.49 20.97 25.49
CA VAL A 15 -12.13 21.71 24.27
C VAL A 15 -10.69 21.39 23.83
N ALA A 16 -9.77 21.26 24.77
CA ALA A 16 -8.40 20.90 24.47
C ALA A 16 -8.29 19.49 23.85
N LEU A 17 -9.09 18.54 24.32
CA LEU A 17 -9.15 17.19 23.75
C LEU A 17 -9.78 17.19 22.35
N ALA A 18 -10.76 18.03 22.09
CA ALA A 18 -11.39 18.16 20.78
C ALA A 18 -10.45 18.78 19.74
N LEU A 19 -9.44 19.54 20.16
CA LEU A 19 -8.43 20.14 19.29
C LEU A 19 -7.19 19.26 19.09
N SER A 20 -7.18 18.05 19.62
CA SER A 20 -6.07 17.12 19.38
C SER A 20 -5.92 16.81 17.90
N PRO A 21 -4.69 16.90 17.33
CA PRO A 21 -4.50 16.65 15.92
C PRO A 21 -4.82 15.19 15.60
N THR A 22 -5.69 14.99 14.63
CA THR A 22 -5.93 13.66 14.06
C THR A 22 -4.92 13.43 12.95
N LEU A 23 -4.17 12.34 13.05
CA LEU A 23 -3.30 11.91 11.97
C LEU A 23 -4.16 11.39 10.82
N LEU A 24 -3.98 11.99 9.65
CA LEU A 24 -4.64 11.51 8.46
C LEU A 24 -3.92 10.25 7.98
N ALA A 25 -4.62 9.14 7.99
CA ALA A 25 -4.14 7.91 7.39
C ALA A 25 -4.14 8.07 5.88
N LYS A 26 -3.18 7.44 5.19
CA LYS A 26 -3.17 7.38 3.73
C LYS A 26 -4.37 6.61 3.23
N ASP A 27 -4.93 7.09 2.14
CA ASP A 27 -6.05 6.45 1.47
C ASP A 27 -5.51 5.37 0.52
N TRP A 28 -5.41 4.15 1.01
CA TRP A 28 -4.97 3.00 0.26
C TRP A 28 -6.14 2.38 -0.51
N VAL A 29 -5.99 2.28 -1.82
CA VAL A 29 -6.99 1.74 -2.73
C VAL A 29 -6.50 0.40 -3.27
N TYR A 30 -7.35 -0.62 -3.19
CA TYR A 30 -7.06 -1.91 -3.80
C TYR A 30 -7.17 -1.83 -5.31
N LEU A 31 -6.13 -2.27 -6.03
CA LEU A 31 -6.10 -2.18 -7.50
C LEU A 31 -6.16 -3.53 -8.20
N GLY A 32 -5.83 -4.60 -7.55
CA GLY A 32 -5.84 -5.91 -8.16
C GLY A 32 -4.92 -6.90 -7.45
N ASN A 33 -4.86 -8.12 -7.99
CA ASN A 33 -4.04 -9.17 -7.40
C ASN A 33 -3.43 -10.08 -8.45
N ALA A 34 -2.46 -10.87 -8.01
CA ALA A 34 -1.91 -11.99 -8.73
C ALA A 34 -1.75 -13.17 -7.79
N HIS A 35 -1.83 -14.38 -8.32
CA HIS A 35 -1.58 -15.61 -7.57
C HIS A 35 -0.27 -16.19 -8.02
N ALA A 36 0.64 -16.39 -7.07
CA ALA A 36 1.93 -17.03 -7.34
C ALA A 36 1.76 -18.53 -7.41
N ASP A 37 1.19 -19.02 -8.50
CA ASP A 37 0.99 -20.44 -8.75
C ASP A 37 1.99 -20.99 -9.77
N GLY A 38 2.32 -22.25 -9.62
CA GLY A 38 3.26 -22.93 -10.52
C GLY A 38 4.70 -22.49 -10.37
N SER A 39 5.45 -22.61 -11.45
CA SER A 39 6.90 -22.32 -11.50
C SER A 39 7.20 -20.89 -11.99
N THR A 40 6.19 -20.11 -12.29
CA THR A 40 6.36 -18.74 -12.78
C THR A 40 6.76 -17.83 -11.62
N ASP A 41 7.79 -17.06 -11.84
CA ASP A 41 8.34 -16.09 -10.90
C ASP A 41 8.04 -14.65 -11.33
N HIS A 42 7.09 -14.46 -12.24
CA HIS A 42 6.73 -13.19 -12.83
C HIS A 42 5.23 -13.12 -13.09
N ASP A 43 4.60 -12.08 -12.61
CA ASP A 43 3.18 -11.79 -12.84
C ASP A 43 2.95 -10.34 -13.18
N THR A 44 1.83 -10.09 -13.86
CA THR A 44 1.37 -8.73 -14.19
C THR A 44 0.01 -8.50 -13.59
N ILE A 45 -0.13 -7.43 -12.80
CA ILE A 45 -1.40 -6.97 -12.26
C ILE A 45 -1.88 -5.81 -13.12
N ARG A 46 -2.99 -5.99 -13.83
CA ARG A 46 -3.61 -4.93 -14.62
C ARG A 46 -4.52 -4.10 -13.75
N VAL A 47 -4.49 -2.79 -13.99
CA VAL A 47 -5.23 -1.81 -13.20
C VAL A 47 -6.29 -1.14 -14.06
N SER A 48 -7.53 -1.12 -13.57
CA SER A 48 -8.69 -0.57 -14.31
C SER A 48 -9.22 0.69 -13.63
N THR A 49 -8.36 1.70 -13.47
CA THR A 49 -8.77 2.99 -12.91
C THR A 49 -8.07 4.13 -13.62
N ASN A 50 -8.73 5.29 -13.65
CA ASN A 50 -8.16 6.53 -14.18
C ASN A 50 -7.60 7.43 -13.09
N GLN A 51 -7.59 6.96 -11.84
CA GLN A 51 -7.09 7.74 -10.71
C GLN A 51 -5.57 7.84 -10.74
N ALA A 52 -5.05 8.95 -10.23
CA ALA A 52 -3.62 9.17 -10.07
C ALA A 52 -3.19 8.81 -8.64
N PHE A 53 -2.01 8.21 -8.53
CA PHE A 53 -1.46 7.76 -7.25
C PHE A 53 -0.03 8.28 -7.09
N HIS A 54 0.43 8.36 -5.85
CA HIS A 54 1.80 8.75 -5.55
C HIS A 54 2.65 7.62 -4.96
N ALA A 55 2.02 6.52 -4.54
CA ALA A 55 2.72 5.38 -3.98
C ALA A 55 1.96 4.09 -4.21
N ILE A 56 2.66 2.97 -4.17
CA ILE A 56 2.08 1.62 -4.19
C ILE A 56 2.59 0.82 -3.00
N GLN A 57 1.88 -0.27 -2.71
CA GLN A 57 2.23 -1.23 -1.68
C GLN A 57 1.77 -2.61 -2.10
N LEU A 58 2.58 -3.62 -1.85
CA LEU A 58 2.23 -5.01 -2.12
C LEU A 58 1.95 -5.71 -0.79
N ARG A 59 0.82 -6.41 -0.73
CA ARG A 59 0.41 -7.21 0.43
C ARG A 59 0.34 -8.67 0.04
N VAL A 60 0.72 -9.55 0.96
CA VAL A 60 0.88 -10.98 0.68
C VAL A 60 0.05 -11.80 1.66
N ASN A 61 -0.67 -12.79 1.12
CA ASN A 61 -1.42 -13.78 1.91
C ASN A 61 -1.16 -15.19 1.36
N GLY A 62 -1.21 -16.18 2.24
CA GLY A 62 -1.16 -17.59 1.83
C GLY A 62 0.23 -18.16 1.60
N GLY A 63 1.26 -17.43 1.97
CA GLY A 63 2.65 -17.87 1.87
C GLY A 63 3.58 -16.69 1.73
N ALA A 64 4.82 -16.84 2.15
CA ALA A 64 5.82 -15.76 2.06
C ALA A 64 6.36 -15.62 0.65
N VAL A 65 6.71 -14.40 0.26
CA VAL A 65 7.24 -14.05 -1.05
C VAL A 65 8.45 -13.14 -0.88
N ASP A 66 9.50 -13.43 -1.63
CA ASP A 66 10.64 -12.53 -1.78
C ASP A 66 10.47 -11.74 -3.07
N PHE A 67 10.24 -10.44 -2.94
CA PHE A 67 10.17 -9.57 -4.11
C PHE A 67 11.57 -9.24 -4.59
N GLU A 68 11.77 -9.34 -5.91
CA GLU A 68 13.07 -9.10 -6.54
C GLU A 68 13.06 -7.82 -7.36
N ARG A 69 11.94 -7.53 -8.04
CA ARG A 69 11.84 -6.43 -8.98
C ARG A 69 10.38 -6.05 -9.19
N VAL A 70 10.12 -4.77 -9.33
CA VAL A 70 8.79 -4.27 -9.65
C VAL A 70 8.91 -3.23 -10.75
N VAL A 71 8.12 -3.36 -11.80
CA VAL A 71 8.05 -2.39 -12.90
C VAL A 71 6.63 -1.86 -13.00
N VAL A 72 6.47 -0.55 -12.91
CA VAL A 72 5.19 0.13 -13.03
C VAL A 72 5.06 0.70 -14.44
N HIS A 73 3.98 0.35 -15.13
CA HIS A 73 3.61 0.90 -16.43
C HIS A 73 2.53 1.96 -16.23
N TYR A 74 2.73 3.12 -16.81
CA TYR A 74 1.83 4.27 -16.63
C TYR A 74 0.86 4.44 -17.77
N GLY A 75 -0.30 5.01 -17.48
CA GLY A 75 -1.39 5.16 -18.45
C GLY A 75 -1.07 6.09 -19.62
N GLY A 76 -0.18 7.03 -19.47
CA GLY A 76 0.27 7.92 -20.55
C GLY A 76 1.45 7.40 -21.35
N GLY A 77 1.85 6.16 -21.13
CA GLY A 77 3.09 5.59 -21.64
C GLY A 77 4.23 5.78 -20.66
N GLY A 78 5.31 5.09 -20.88
CA GLY A 78 6.44 5.10 -19.94
C GLY A 78 6.32 4.07 -18.83
N LYS A 79 7.43 3.81 -18.19
CA LYS A 79 7.53 2.85 -17.10
C LYS A 79 8.68 3.24 -16.18
N ASP A 80 8.61 2.80 -14.94
CA ASP A 80 9.68 2.89 -13.97
C ASP A 80 9.95 1.53 -13.35
N GLU A 81 11.21 1.19 -13.22
CA GLU A 81 11.65 0.07 -12.43
C GLU A 81 11.92 0.55 -11.01
N LEU A 82 11.18 -0.01 -10.05
CA LEU A 82 11.31 0.34 -8.66
C LEU A 82 12.16 -0.71 -7.94
N ALA A 83 13.14 -0.25 -7.19
CA ALA A 83 14.01 -1.13 -6.42
C ALA A 83 13.26 -1.66 -5.21
N VAL A 84 12.62 -2.82 -5.39
CA VAL A 84 11.90 -3.50 -4.31
C VAL A 84 12.56 -4.85 -4.10
N ARG A 85 13.32 -5.00 -3.03
CA ARG A 85 13.93 -6.25 -2.60
C ARG A 85 13.55 -6.47 -1.16
N GLU A 86 12.37 -7.04 -0.95
CA GLU A 86 11.83 -7.29 0.37
C GLU A 86 11.31 -8.70 0.48
N HIS A 87 11.57 -9.31 1.64
CA HIS A 87 10.89 -10.53 2.07
C HIS A 87 9.59 -10.12 2.78
N VAL A 88 8.45 -10.60 2.27
CA VAL A 88 7.14 -10.31 2.84
C VAL A 88 6.49 -11.62 3.27
N GLY A 89 6.27 -11.77 4.56
CA GLY A 89 5.60 -12.92 5.12
C GLY A 89 4.10 -12.94 4.82
N SER A 90 3.49 -14.10 5.00
CA SER A 90 2.04 -14.23 4.87
C SER A 90 1.33 -13.32 5.86
N GLY A 91 0.42 -12.49 5.38
CA GLY A 91 -0.30 -11.49 6.18
C GLY A 91 0.42 -10.16 6.30
N ASP A 92 1.61 -10.02 5.73
CA ASP A 92 2.42 -8.81 5.78
C ASP A 92 2.33 -8.01 4.47
N LYS A 93 3.04 -6.90 4.44
CA LYS A 93 3.08 -5.95 3.32
C LYS A 93 4.47 -5.34 3.17
N THR A 94 4.77 -4.85 1.97
CA THR A 94 5.97 -4.07 1.73
C THR A 94 5.90 -2.72 2.44
N ASP A 95 7.02 -2.05 2.53
CA ASP A 95 7.04 -0.62 2.80
C ASP A 95 6.33 0.13 1.67
N GLU A 96 6.01 1.38 1.93
CA GLU A 96 5.47 2.26 0.91
C GLU A 96 6.50 2.50 -0.18
N ILE A 97 6.09 2.27 -1.44
CA ILE A 97 6.96 2.45 -2.60
C ILE A 97 6.48 3.69 -3.34
N LYS A 98 7.23 4.78 -3.26
CA LYS A 98 6.86 6.03 -3.91
C LYS A 98 7.03 5.94 -5.43
N LEU A 99 6.06 6.48 -6.15
CA LEU A 99 6.13 6.57 -7.61
C LEU A 99 6.88 7.85 -8.01
N PRO A 100 7.93 7.75 -8.86
CA PRO A 100 8.58 8.94 -9.39
C PRO A 100 7.57 9.81 -10.15
N GLY A 101 7.65 11.13 -9.97
CA GLY A 101 6.75 12.07 -10.62
C GLY A 101 5.48 12.40 -9.84
N ASP A 102 5.31 11.83 -8.66
CA ASP A 102 4.33 12.19 -7.63
C ASP A 102 2.89 11.75 -7.91
N HIS A 103 2.21 12.25 -8.93
CA HIS A 103 0.85 11.82 -9.28
C HIS A 103 0.86 11.12 -10.64
N ARG A 104 0.72 9.80 -10.62
CA ARG A 104 0.80 8.98 -11.83
C ARG A 104 -0.39 8.05 -11.94
N THR A 105 -0.97 7.96 -13.14
CA THR A 105 -1.98 6.96 -13.45
C THR A 105 -1.28 5.65 -13.79
N VAL A 106 -1.62 4.58 -13.08
CA VAL A 106 -1.00 3.27 -13.25
C VAL A 106 -1.85 2.42 -14.19
N GLU A 107 -1.25 1.87 -15.22
CA GLU A 107 -1.89 0.93 -16.14
C GLU A 107 -1.72 -0.52 -15.72
N SER A 108 -0.49 -0.89 -15.34
CA SER A 108 -0.18 -2.23 -14.86
C SER A 108 1.08 -2.23 -14.00
N VAL A 109 1.24 -3.28 -13.21
CA VAL A 109 2.42 -3.50 -12.40
C VAL A 109 2.94 -4.90 -12.66
N GLU A 110 4.17 -5.01 -13.12
CA GLU A 110 4.87 -6.27 -13.28
C GLU A 110 5.68 -6.57 -12.03
N ILE A 111 5.64 -7.81 -11.58
CA ILE A 111 6.28 -8.25 -10.35
C ILE A 111 7.14 -9.45 -10.62
N TRP A 112 8.41 -9.40 -10.24
CA TRP A 112 9.32 -10.55 -10.20
C TRP A 112 9.53 -10.94 -8.75
N TYR A 113 9.40 -12.23 -8.46
CA TYR A 113 9.40 -12.72 -7.09
C TYR A 113 9.86 -14.17 -7.01
N ALA A 114 10.25 -14.61 -5.81
CA ALA A 114 10.45 -15.99 -5.47
C ALA A 114 9.53 -16.37 -4.31
N LYS A 115 8.90 -17.54 -4.40
CA LYS A 115 8.13 -18.10 -3.30
C LYS A 115 9.07 -18.76 -2.28
N GLU A 116 8.82 -18.58 -1.01
CA GLU A 116 9.58 -19.26 0.03
C GLU A 116 9.37 -20.77 -0.03
N LYS A 117 8.13 -21.21 -0.25
CA LYS A 117 7.77 -22.64 -0.35
C LYS A 117 7.05 -22.90 -1.66
N LEU A 118 7.56 -23.85 -2.44
CA LEU A 118 7.00 -24.18 -3.75
C LEU A 118 5.59 -24.78 -3.67
N THR A 119 5.22 -25.35 -2.53
CA THR A 119 3.89 -25.94 -2.31
C THR A 119 2.82 -24.91 -1.98
N GLN A 120 3.20 -23.69 -1.66
CA GLN A 120 2.27 -22.61 -1.34
C GLN A 120 1.91 -21.80 -2.59
N ARG A 121 0.71 -21.21 -2.57
CA ARG A 121 0.21 -20.36 -3.65
C ARG A 121 -0.18 -19.00 -3.07
N PRO A 122 0.82 -18.17 -2.73
CA PRO A 122 0.51 -16.86 -2.15
C PRO A 122 -0.25 -15.98 -3.12
N GLU A 123 -1.16 -15.18 -2.57
CA GLU A 123 -1.81 -14.09 -3.26
C GLU A 123 -1.01 -12.82 -3.02
N ILE A 124 -0.72 -12.09 -4.09
CA ILE A 124 -0.07 -10.78 -4.04
C ILE A 124 -1.12 -9.74 -4.41
N GLN A 125 -1.40 -8.84 -3.49
CA GLN A 125 -2.39 -7.77 -3.66
C GLN A 125 -1.68 -6.44 -3.87
N LEU A 126 -2.13 -5.70 -4.88
CA LEU A 126 -1.61 -4.37 -5.18
C LEU A 126 -2.54 -3.30 -4.61
N TYR A 127 -1.98 -2.43 -3.80
CA TYR A 127 -2.63 -1.23 -3.26
C TYR A 127 -1.88 0.00 -3.71
N ALA A 128 -2.60 1.10 -3.86
CA ALA A 128 -2.02 2.39 -4.20
C ALA A 128 -2.61 3.50 -3.33
N ALA A 129 -1.80 4.51 -3.05
CA ALA A 129 -2.21 5.67 -2.25
C ALA A 129 -2.45 6.86 -3.17
N ARG A 130 -3.59 7.48 -2.97
CA ARG A 130 -3.98 8.72 -3.66
C ARG A 130 -3.28 9.94 -3.12
#